data_63506712f158f14b45ef506872fc41b6
#
_entry.id   63506712f158f14b45ef506872fc41b6
#
_cell.length_a   1.000
_cell.length_b   1.000
_cell.length_c   1.000
_cell.angle_alpha   90.00
_cell.angle_beta   90.00
_cell.angle_gamma   90.00
#
_symmetry.space_group_name_H-M   'P 1'
#
loop_
_entity.id
_entity.type
_entity.pdbx_description
1 polymer ?
#
loop_
_entity_poly.entity_id
_entity_poly.type
_entity_poly.pdbx_seq_one_letter_code
_entity_poly.pdbx_strand_id
1 'polypeptide(L)'
;HSEKKLLAVIRKELQEIAEEFADERRTTIEKADESPLEVEEEAAAPEEVIVAFTGAGQLKRINPALYKKTPLPTRAEDDKEFADFLFMAKTDETLLIFTDHGNCYPLPVASLNEVKPKERGQLLSGVLAGLEDDEKALWMTCIRMADVGHLPDILFITRQGMVKRTAAADYDVRSKKFAAVNVKDGDRLLTVLPAASRDDLLLFTRSGLCIRFSLDSVPVQGRVAAGVRCMQVEDGDEVIWCGQLQDSDQIVLLTDRGYAKRLLSVDFEKQNRNGKGVKSFYFNKNG
;
A
#
# COMPACT_ATOMS: atom_id res chain seq x y z
N HIS A 1 39.04 42.81 20.18
CA HIS A 1 39.36 41.65 20.98
C HIS A 1 39.23 40.42 20.07
N SER A 2 40.31 39.62 19.96
CA SER A 2 40.33 38.43 19.11
C SER A 2 39.63 37.29 19.85
N GLU A 3 38.64 36.65 19.20
CA GLU A 3 37.88 35.47 19.68
C GLU A 3 38.82 34.35 20.16
N LYS A 4 39.97 34.18 19.48
CA LYS A 4 41.04 33.24 19.91
C LYS A 4 41.61 33.52 21.30
N LYS A 5 41.74 34.80 21.66
CA LYS A 5 42.26 35.17 22.98
C LYS A 5 41.22 34.91 24.08
N LEU A 6 39.95 35.17 23.79
CA LEU A 6 38.83 34.86 24.68
C LEU A 6 38.73 33.35 24.95
N LEU A 7 38.77 32.51 23.92
CA LEU A 7 38.73 31.04 24.03
C LEU A 7 39.97 30.53 24.80
N ALA A 8 41.14 31.15 24.66
CA ALA A 8 42.33 30.76 25.39
C ALA A 8 42.19 31.04 26.90
N VAL A 9 41.57 32.17 27.27
CA VAL A 9 41.29 32.51 28.68
C VAL A 9 40.28 31.54 29.28
N ILE A 10 39.16 31.28 28.59
CA ILE A 10 38.14 30.35 29.03
C ILE A 10 38.74 28.95 29.22
N ARG A 11 39.59 28.48 28.30
CA ARG A 11 40.22 27.17 28.40
C ARG A 11 41.15 27.11 29.62
N LYS A 12 41.88 28.17 29.91
CA LYS A 12 42.78 28.23 31.07
C LYS A 12 41.99 28.19 32.38
N GLU A 13 40.93 29.01 32.50
CA GLU A 13 40.06 29.02 33.70
C GLU A 13 39.37 27.66 33.94
N LEU A 14 38.86 27.01 32.86
CA LEU A 14 38.27 25.67 32.94
C LEU A 14 39.32 24.63 33.38
N GLN A 15 40.56 24.76 32.93
CA GLN A 15 41.66 23.87 33.35
C GLN A 15 42.02 24.03 34.81
N GLU A 16 42.10 25.25 35.30
CA GLU A 16 42.37 25.58 36.73
C GLU A 16 41.24 25.03 37.62
N ILE A 17 39.97 25.16 37.22
CA ILE A 17 38.84 24.60 37.95
C ILE A 17 38.87 23.05 37.92
N ALA A 18 39.24 22.47 36.77
CA ALA A 18 39.37 21.00 36.70
C ALA A 18 40.51 20.46 37.57
N GLU A 19 41.63 21.16 37.72
CA GLU A 19 42.74 20.76 38.58
C GLU A 19 42.41 20.92 40.08
N GLU A 20 41.59 21.94 40.43
CA GLU A 20 41.22 22.22 41.82
C GLU A 20 40.07 21.31 42.35
N PHE A 21 39.11 20.96 41.44
CA PHE A 21 37.88 20.26 41.83
C PHE A 21 37.67 18.90 41.17
N ALA A 22 38.66 18.37 40.41
CA ALA A 22 38.54 17.06 39.80
C ALA A 22 38.58 15.95 40.85
N ASP A 23 37.48 15.26 40.93
CA ASP A 23 37.39 13.99 41.65
C ASP A 23 37.80 12.83 40.76
N GLU A 24 38.33 11.76 41.37
CA GLU A 24 38.51 10.49 40.64
C GLU A 24 37.15 9.99 40.10
N ARG A 25 37.19 9.56 38.84
CA ARG A 25 35.99 9.07 38.18
C ARG A 25 35.39 7.89 38.97
N ARG A 26 34.17 8.05 39.47
CA ARG A 26 33.45 7.03 40.29
C ARG A 26 32.81 5.92 39.44
N THR A 27 32.81 6.07 38.09
CA THR A 27 32.30 5.07 37.14
C THR A 27 33.46 4.43 36.39
N THR A 28 33.55 3.13 36.41
CA THR A 28 34.44 2.34 35.56
C THR A 28 33.85 2.21 34.18
N ILE A 29 34.65 2.43 33.12
CA ILE A 29 34.28 2.03 31.77
C ILE A 29 34.74 0.58 31.65
N GLU A 30 33.81 -0.33 31.80
CA GLU A 30 34.04 -1.71 31.36
C GLU A 30 33.97 -1.72 29.84
N LYS A 31 35.00 -2.27 29.18
CA LYS A 31 34.86 -2.64 27.79
C LYS A 31 33.78 -3.72 27.77
N ALA A 32 32.66 -3.46 27.12
CA ALA A 32 31.73 -4.53 26.79
C ALA A 32 32.58 -5.57 26.07
N ASP A 33 32.69 -6.77 26.62
CA ASP A 33 33.17 -7.91 25.84
C ASP A 33 32.35 -7.94 24.56
N GLU A 34 33.01 -7.76 23.43
CA GLU A 34 32.41 -7.90 22.09
C GLU A 34 32.07 -9.38 21.79
N SER A 35 31.73 -10.15 22.76
CA SER A 35 30.93 -11.34 22.54
C SER A 35 29.49 -10.83 22.31
N PRO A 36 28.96 -10.95 21.08
CA PRO A 36 27.54 -10.79 20.92
C PRO A 36 26.91 -11.82 21.86
N LEU A 37 26.26 -11.37 22.92
CA LEU A 37 25.17 -12.12 23.50
C LEU A 37 24.13 -12.11 22.34
N GLU A 38 24.33 -13.02 21.36
CA GLU A 38 23.24 -13.55 20.59
C GLU A 38 22.30 -14.18 21.62
N VAL A 39 21.46 -13.34 22.22
CA VAL A 39 20.16 -13.80 22.64
C VAL A 39 19.52 -14.16 21.31
N GLU A 40 19.73 -15.41 20.86
CA GLU A 40 18.80 -16.07 20.01
C GLU A 40 17.48 -16.02 20.78
N GLU A 41 16.71 -14.93 20.62
CA GLU A 41 15.28 -15.04 20.71
C GLU A 41 14.97 -16.16 19.71
N GLU A 42 14.71 -17.36 20.22
CA GLU A 42 14.11 -18.43 19.42
C GLU A 42 12.90 -17.77 18.77
N ALA A 43 13.08 -17.35 17.51
CA ALA A 43 12.01 -16.74 16.74
C ALA A 43 10.90 -17.78 16.72
N ALA A 44 9.83 -17.51 17.43
CA ALA A 44 8.68 -18.40 17.50
C ALA A 44 8.32 -18.77 16.05
N ALA A 45 8.09 -20.06 15.80
CA ALA A 45 7.77 -20.53 14.46
C ALA A 45 6.64 -19.67 13.88
N PRO A 46 6.73 -19.26 12.59
CA PRO A 46 5.71 -18.43 11.98
C PRO A 46 4.32 -19.07 12.07
N GLU A 47 3.38 -18.36 12.65
CA GLU A 47 2.00 -18.81 12.81
C GLU A 47 1.14 -18.31 11.64
N GLU A 48 0.24 -19.17 11.14
CA GLU A 48 -0.78 -18.76 10.19
C GLU A 48 -1.87 -17.93 10.87
N VAL A 49 -2.19 -16.81 10.29
CA VAL A 49 -3.22 -15.87 10.78
C VAL A 49 -4.08 -15.36 9.64
N ILE A 50 -5.25 -14.85 9.96
CA ILE A 50 -6.08 -14.10 9.03
C ILE A 50 -5.89 -12.62 9.33
N VAL A 51 -5.56 -11.84 8.30
CA VAL A 51 -5.59 -10.37 8.33
C VAL A 51 -6.90 -9.92 7.71
N ALA A 52 -7.63 -9.09 8.42
CA ALA A 52 -8.89 -8.51 7.98
C ALA A 52 -8.85 -6.98 8.12
N PHE A 53 -9.28 -6.29 7.07
CA PHE A 53 -9.52 -4.85 7.07
C PHE A 53 -10.98 -4.61 6.70
N THR A 54 -11.70 -3.85 7.52
CA THR A 54 -13.14 -3.63 7.38
C THR A 54 -13.46 -2.26 6.77
N GLY A 55 -14.64 -2.11 6.18
CA GLY A 55 -15.14 -0.85 5.66
C GLY A 55 -15.25 0.28 6.70
N ALA A 56 -15.20 -0.06 8.01
CA ALA A 56 -15.05 0.88 9.11
C ALA A 56 -13.60 1.37 9.33
N GLY A 57 -12.65 0.95 8.49
CA GLY A 57 -11.22 1.32 8.60
C GLY A 57 -10.49 0.61 9.74
N GLN A 58 -10.96 -0.57 10.15
CA GLN A 58 -10.37 -1.34 11.23
C GLN A 58 -9.53 -2.49 10.69
N LEU A 59 -8.28 -2.57 11.13
CA LEU A 59 -7.34 -3.63 10.83
C LEU A 59 -7.23 -4.59 12.02
N LYS A 60 -7.26 -5.89 11.77
CA LYS A 60 -7.18 -6.91 12.81
C LYS A 60 -6.51 -8.20 12.34
N ARG A 61 -5.92 -8.91 13.29
CA ARG A 61 -5.40 -10.26 13.12
C ARG A 61 -6.32 -11.25 13.85
N ILE A 62 -6.64 -12.36 13.22
CA ILE A 62 -7.59 -13.36 13.73
C ILE A 62 -6.96 -14.74 13.62
N ASN A 63 -7.14 -15.56 14.65
CA ASN A 63 -6.75 -16.96 14.60
C ASN A 63 -7.64 -17.74 13.61
N PRO A 64 -7.07 -18.47 12.62
CA PRO A 64 -7.83 -19.19 11.60
C PRO A 64 -8.80 -20.24 12.15
N ALA A 65 -8.41 -20.92 13.24
CA ALA A 65 -9.26 -21.93 13.87
C ALA A 65 -10.50 -21.32 14.53
N LEU A 66 -10.38 -20.12 15.10
CA LEU A 66 -11.51 -19.36 15.65
C LEU A 66 -12.40 -18.82 14.54
N TYR A 67 -11.80 -18.32 13.45
CA TYR A 67 -12.55 -17.80 12.31
C TYR A 67 -13.45 -18.89 11.68
N LYS A 68 -12.91 -20.09 11.43
CA LYS A 68 -13.65 -21.23 10.89
C LYS A 68 -14.83 -21.67 11.74
N LYS A 69 -14.76 -21.49 13.06
CA LYS A 69 -15.83 -21.84 14.01
C LYS A 69 -16.88 -20.74 14.17
N THR A 70 -16.60 -19.54 13.68
CA THR A 70 -17.52 -18.40 13.83
C THR A 70 -18.49 -18.40 12.66
N PRO A 71 -19.82 -18.46 12.90
CA PRO A 71 -20.79 -18.37 11.82
C PRO A 71 -20.66 -17.01 11.15
N LEU A 72 -20.60 -17.03 9.81
CA LEU A 72 -20.63 -15.82 9.00
C LEU A 72 -21.95 -15.08 9.27
N PRO A 73 -21.94 -13.75 9.37
CA PRO A 73 -23.15 -12.96 9.48
C PRO A 73 -24.01 -13.21 8.24
N THR A 74 -25.22 -13.69 8.44
CA THR A 74 -26.19 -13.92 7.35
C THR A 74 -26.75 -12.62 6.79
N ARG A 75 -26.65 -11.54 7.56
CA ARG A 75 -27.02 -10.17 7.17
C ARG A 75 -26.18 -9.22 8.02
N ALA A 76 -25.45 -8.33 7.42
CA ALA A 76 -24.83 -7.23 8.16
C ALA A 76 -25.90 -6.22 8.54
N GLU A 77 -25.95 -5.85 9.82
CA GLU A 77 -26.75 -4.71 10.27
C GLU A 77 -26.13 -3.39 9.79
N ASP A 78 -24.81 -3.41 9.54
CA ASP A 78 -24.04 -2.28 8.97
C ASP A 78 -23.02 -2.83 7.95
N ASP A 79 -23.05 -2.30 6.71
CA ASP A 79 -22.10 -2.66 5.65
C ASP A 79 -20.63 -2.43 6.04
N LYS A 80 -20.38 -1.57 7.03
CA LYS A 80 -19.04 -1.30 7.58
C LYS A 80 -18.44 -2.45 8.37
N GLU A 81 -19.20 -3.46 8.75
CA GLU A 81 -18.68 -4.65 9.44
C GLU A 81 -18.04 -5.65 8.48
N PHE A 82 -18.34 -5.56 7.17
CA PHE A 82 -17.72 -6.43 6.20
C PHE A 82 -16.25 -6.10 6.01
N ALA A 83 -15.47 -7.15 5.77
CA ALA A 83 -14.08 -6.99 5.43
C ALA A 83 -13.93 -6.62 3.94
N ASP A 84 -13.33 -5.47 3.67
CA ASP A 84 -12.91 -5.08 2.32
C ASP A 84 -11.71 -5.93 1.86
N PHE A 85 -10.83 -6.28 2.82
CA PHE A 85 -9.71 -7.19 2.60
C PHE A 85 -9.71 -8.28 3.66
N LEU A 86 -9.60 -9.52 3.20
CA LEU A 86 -9.54 -10.72 4.04
C LEU A 86 -8.62 -11.74 3.38
N PHE A 87 -7.50 -12.06 4.01
CA PHE A 87 -6.52 -13.01 3.46
C PHE A 87 -5.71 -13.71 4.55
N MET A 88 -5.15 -14.85 4.19
CA MET A 88 -4.21 -15.58 5.03
C MET A 88 -2.84 -14.92 4.99
N ALA A 89 -2.19 -14.85 6.14
CA ALA A 89 -0.85 -14.32 6.29
C ALA A 89 -0.09 -15.17 7.34
N LYS A 90 1.21 -14.92 7.45
CA LYS A 90 2.05 -15.45 8.52
C LYS A 90 2.58 -14.33 9.39
N THR A 91 2.86 -14.62 10.65
CA THR A 91 3.36 -13.63 11.62
C THR A 91 4.73 -13.07 11.27
N ASP A 92 5.53 -13.79 10.46
CA ASP A 92 6.85 -13.33 9.95
C ASP A 92 6.76 -12.50 8.66
N GLU A 93 5.55 -12.24 8.15
CA GLU A 93 5.32 -11.43 6.96
C GLU A 93 5.13 -9.96 7.31
N THR A 94 5.30 -9.11 6.30
CA THR A 94 5.01 -7.68 6.34
C THR A 94 3.77 -7.38 5.52
N LEU A 95 2.79 -6.74 6.14
CA LEU A 95 1.63 -6.18 5.49
C LEU A 95 2.03 -4.87 4.79
N LEU A 96 1.91 -4.80 3.47
CA LEU A 96 2.03 -3.57 2.71
C LEU A 96 0.65 -2.97 2.50
N ILE A 97 0.46 -1.72 2.91
CA ILE A 97 -0.79 -0.97 2.79
C ILE A 97 -0.56 0.18 1.83
N PHE A 98 -1.21 0.15 0.66
CA PHE A 98 -1.12 1.20 -0.35
C PHE A 98 -2.35 2.11 -0.26
N THR A 99 -2.11 3.42 -0.38
CA THR A 99 -3.15 4.44 -0.22
C THR A 99 -3.41 5.22 -1.50
N ASP A 100 -4.54 5.91 -1.55
CA ASP A 100 -4.97 6.73 -2.69
C ASP A 100 -4.06 7.96 -2.94
N HIS A 101 -3.28 8.36 -1.94
CA HIS A 101 -2.23 9.39 -2.08
C HIS A 101 -0.95 8.85 -2.74
N GLY A 102 -0.87 7.54 -3.01
CA GLY A 102 0.32 6.91 -3.59
C GLY A 102 1.40 6.56 -2.57
N ASN A 103 1.07 6.53 -1.29
CA ASN A 103 1.96 6.08 -0.24
C ASN A 103 1.86 4.57 0.00
N CYS A 104 2.92 4.01 0.58
CA CYS A 104 2.95 2.66 1.12
C CYS A 104 3.38 2.70 2.59
N TYR A 105 2.67 1.91 3.41
CA TYR A 105 2.94 1.72 4.82
C TYR A 105 3.24 0.25 5.09
N PRO A 106 4.50 -0.13 5.27
CA PRO A 106 4.86 -1.47 5.72
C PRO A 106 4.55 -1.64 7.21
N LEU A 107 3.88 -2.73 7.56
CA LEU A 107 3.52 -3.06 8.93
C LEU A 107 3.79 -4.54 9.20
N PRO A 108 4.62 -4.92 10.19
CA PRO A 108 4.81 -6.32 10.56
C PRO A 108 3.48 -6.96 10.97
N VAL A 109 3.12 -8.10 10.41
CA VAL A 109 1.88 -8.82 10.76
C VAL A 109 1.83 -9.17 12.26
N ALA A 110 3.00 -9.50 12.85
CA ALA A 110 3.12 -9.76 14.28
C ALA A 110 2.73 -8.57 15.17
N SER A 111 2.85 -7.32 14.69
CA SER A 111 2.49 -6.12 15.45
C SER A 111 0.98 -5.86 15.53
N LEU A 112 0.18 -6.56 14.72
CA LEU A 112 -1.27 -6.46 14.78
C LEU A 112 -1.81 -7.19 16.01
N ASN A 113 -2.77 -6.55 16.70
CA ASN A 113 -3.45 -7.19 17.81
C ASN A 113 -4.29 -8.38 17.32
N GLU A 114 -4.12 -9.53 17.98
CA GLU A 114 -4.99 -10.66 17.77
C GLU A 114 -6.31 -10.43 18.52
N VAL A 115 -7.41 -10.55 17.80
CA VAL A 115 -8.75 -10.37 18.35
C VAL A 115 -9.68 -11.49 17.86
N LYS A 116 -10.80 -11.70 18.56
CA LYS A 116 -11.81 -12.63 18.10
C LYS A 116 -12.52 -12.11 16.84
N PRO A 117 -13.09 -12.99 15.98
CA PRO A 117 -13.69 -12.58 14.71
C PRO A 117 -14.73 -11.46 14.81
N LYS A 118 -15.53 -11.44 15.89
CA LYS A 118 -16.58 -10.41 16.13
C LYS A 118 -16.09 -9.18 16.90
N GLU A 119 -14.87 -9.18 17.39
CA GLU A 119 -14.31 -8.03 18.09
C GLU A 119 -13.81 -6.98 17.09
N ARG A 120 -13.82 -5.73 17.53
CA ARG A 120 -13.31 -4.60 16.75
C ARG A 120 -11.80 -4.67 16.64
N GLY A 121 -11.28 -4.32 15.45
CA GLY A 121 -9.85 -4.16 15.21
C GLY A 121 -9.33 -2.80 15.68
N GLN A 122 -8.08 -2.52 15.31
CA GLN A 122 -7.43 -1.23 15.51
C GLN A 122 -7.76 -0.31 14.33
N LEU A 123 -8.07 0.95 14.58
CA LEU A 123 -8.22 1.94 13.52
C LEU A 123 -6.90 2.12 12.77
N LEU A 124 -6.97 2.23 11.45
CA LEU A 124 -5.81 2.39 10.59
C LEU A 124 -4.97 3.61 11.00
N SER A 125 -5.62 4.73 11.33
CA SER A 125 -4.97 5.96 11.82
C SER A 125 -4.23 5.79 13.15
N GLY A 126 -4.63 4.82 13.97
CA GLY A 126 -3.94 4.50 15.23
C GLY A 126 -2.74 3.57 15.05
N VAL A 127 -2.66 2.87 13.92
CA VAL A 127 -1.58 1.90 13.63
C VAL A 127 -0.53 2.50 12.70
N LEU A 128 -0.94 3.34 11.73
CA LEU A 128 -0.06 3.94 10.73
C LEU A 128 0.37 5.35 11.15
N ALA A 129 1.65 5.53 11.41
CA ALA A 129 2.17 6.85 11.72
C ALA A 129 2.20 7.74 10.46
N GLY A 130 1.61 8.94 10.54
CA GLY A 130 1.62 9.92 9.46
C GLY A 130 0.61 9.63 8.35
N LEU A 131 -0.45 8.87 8.61
CA LEU A 131 -1.62 8.76 7.74
C LEU A 131 -2.37 10.10 7.78
N GLU A 132 -2.71 10.65 6.62
CA GLU A 132 -3.47 11.89 6.50
C GLU A 132 -4.98 11.62 6.66
N ASP A 133 -5.75 12.62 7.12
CA ASP A 133 -7.18 12.44 7.45
C ASP A 133 -8.04 12.05 6.23
N ASP A 134 -7.65 12.50 5.03
CA ASP A 134 -8.33 12.20 3.76
C ASP A 134 -7.68 11.03 2.99
N GLU A 135 -6.60 10.44 3.52
CA GLU A 135 -5.87 9.34 2.90
C GLU A 135 -6.58 8.00 3.20
N LYS A 136 -6.85 7.22 2.15
CA LYS A 136 -7.59 5.95 2.23
C LYS A 136 -6.75 4.79 1.73
N ALA A 137 -6.84 3.67 2.44
CA ALA A 137 -6.27 2.42 1.96
C ALA A 137 -7.01 1.94 0.70
N LEU A 138 -6.24 1.60 -0.35
CA LEU A 138 -6.76 1.08 -1.62
C LEU A 138 -6.48 -0.39 -1.81
N TRP A 139 -5.33 -0.86 -1.36
CA TRP A 139 -4.92 -2.23 -1.55
C TRP A 139 -3.97 -2.66 -0.44
N MET A 140 -4.06 -3.94 -0.09
CA MET A 140 -3.22 -4.54 0.94
C MET A 140 -2.75 -5.92 0.48
N THR A 141 -1.51 -6.25 0.82
CA THR A 141 -0.96 -7.57 0.60
C THR A 141 0.07 -7.89 1.67
N CYS A 142 0.18 -9.15 2.06
CA CYS A 142 1.26 -9.63 2.92
C CYS A 142 2.36 -10.23 2.07
N ILE A 143 3.58 -9.86 2.38
CA ILE A 143 4.77 -10.36 1.72
C ILE A 143 5.81 -10.76 2.77
N ARG A 144 6.58 -11.79 2.45
CA ARG A 144 7.84 -12.05 3.13
C ARG A 144 8.92 -11.27 2.38
N MET A 145 9.61 -10.37 3.07
CA MET A 145 10.60 -9.49 2.43
C MET A 145 11.73 -10.28 1.74
N ALA A 146 12.09 -11.46 2.26
CA ALA A 146 13.05 -12.34 1.60
C ALA A 146 12.60 -12.85 0.23
N ASP A 147 11.30 -12.93 -0.03
CA ASP A 147 10.70 -13.50 -1.25
C ASP A 147 10.26 -12.41 -2.24
N VAL A 148 10.42 -11.12 -1.90
CA VAL A 148 9.91 -9.98 -2.68
C VAL A 148 10.40 -9.95 -4.13
N GLY A 149 11.61 -10.46 -4.39
CA GLY A 149 12.19 -10.55 -5.74
C GLY A 149 11.49 -11.57 -6.66
N HIS A 150 10.66 -12.46 -6.12
CA HIS A 150 9.89 -13.46 -6.86
C HIS A 150 8.42 -13.09 -7.05
N LEU A 151 8.00 -11.97 -6.47
CA LEU A 151 6.63 -11.48 -6.60
C LEU A 151 6.42 -10.80 -7.95
N PRO A 152 5.19 -10.80 -8.46
CA PRO A 152 4.85 -10.03 -9.67
C PRO A 152 5.06 -8.54 -9.43
N ASP A 153 5.36 -7.81 -10.52
CA ASP A 153 5.37 -6.35 -10.50
C ASP A 153 4.04 -5.81 -9.97
N ILE A 154 4.05 -4.59 -9.46
CA ILE A 154 2.87 -3.91 -8.95
C ILE A 154 2.46 -2.81 -9.92
N LEU A 155 1.17 -2.79 -10.23
CA LEU A 155 0.53 -1.79 -11.08
C LEU A 155 -0.21 -0.76 -10.23
N PHE A 156 -0.03 0.50 -10.57
CA PHE A 156 -0.72 1.64 -9.97
C PHE A 156 -1.48 2.36 -11.07
N ILE A 157 -2.77 2.55 -10.89
CA ILE A 157 -3.64 3.23 -11.85
C ILE A 157 -4.27 4.44 -11.17
N THR A 158 -4.20 5.61 -11.81
CA THR A 158 -4.80 6.84 -11.30
C THR A 158 -6.12 7.16 -11.96
N ARG A 159 -6.92 8.01 -11.30
CA ARG A 159 -8.21 8.48 -11.83
C ARG A 159 -8.06 9.33 -13.09
N GLN A 160 -6.92 10.01 -13.25
CA GLN A 160 -6.62 10.81 -14.44
C GLN A 160 -5.92 10.04 -15.56
N GLY A 161 -5.98 8.69 -15.51
CA GLY A 161 -5.54 7.84 -16.60
C GLY A 161 -4.01 7.69 -16.70
N MET A 162 -3.31 7.70 -15.58
CA MET A 162 -1.91 7.27 -15.51
C MET A 162 -1.83 5.81 -15.10
N VAL A 163 -0.82 5.10 -15.59
CA VAL A 163 -0.45 3.75 -15.15
C VAL A 163 1.04 3.68 -14.88
N LYS A 164 1.40 3.03 -13.80
CA LYS A 164 2.78 2.74 -13.44
C LYS A 164 2.93 1.26 -13.16
N ARG A 165 4.02 0.66 -13.64
CA ARG A 165 4.46 -0.69 -13.32
C ARG A 165 5.79 -0.63 -12.60
N THR A 166 5.92 -1.26 -11.44
CA THR A 166 7.13 -1.24 -10.62
C THR A 166 7.43 -2.65 -10.13
N ALA A 167 8.69 -3.04 -10.14
CA ALA A 167 9.10 -4.31 -9.58
C ALA A 167 8.78 -4.39 -8.08
N ALA A 168 8.24 -5.51 -7.61
CA ALA A 168 7.91 -5.69 -6.20
C ALA A 168 9.14 -5.50 -5.29
N ALA A 169 10.33 -5.85 -5.76
CA ALA A 169 11.60 -5.67 -5.05
C ALA A 169 11.90 -4.20 -4.67
N ASP A 170 11.37 -3.23 -5.40
CA ASP A 170 11.54 -1.80 -5.08
C ASP A 170 10.82 -1.40 -3.78
N TYR A 171 9.96 -2.28 -3.23
CA TYR A 171 9.19 -2.04 -2.01
C TYR A 171 9.83 -2.67 -0.76
N ASP A 172 11.00 -3.28 -0.88
CA ASP A 172 11.84 -3.67 0.27
C ASP A 172 12.50 -2.43 0.88
N VAL A 173 11.73 -1.68 1.65
CA VAL A 173 12.14 -0.40 2.24
C VAL A 173 11.95 -0.43 3.75
N ARG A 174 12.99 -0.05 4.50
CA ARG A 174 12.96 -0.04 5.96
C ARG A 174 12.15 1.12 6.58
N SER A 175 11.66 2.06 5.76
CA SER A 175 10.88 3.20 6.24
C SER A 175 9.45 2.78 6.61
N LYS A 176 8.88 3.38 7.65
CA LYS A 176 7.50 3.16 8.09
C LYS A 176 6.44 3.77 7.14
N LYS A 177 6.82 4.76 6.34
CA LYS A 177 6.03 5.39 5.28
C LYS A 177 6.96 5.79 4.14
N PHE A 178 6.56 5.54 2.91
CA PHE A 178 7.29 5.99 1.72
C PHE A 178 6.36 6.15 0.53
N ALA A 179 6.75 6.99 -0.43
CA ALA A 179 6.03 7.12 -1.68
C ALA A 179 6.19 5.84 -2.52
N ALA A 180 5.06 5.19 -2.83
CA ALA A 180 4.99 4.04 -3.73
C ALA A 180 4.92 4.47 -5.19
N VAL A 181 4.29 5.61 -5.46
CA VAL A 181 4.18 6.24 -6.77
C VAL A 181 4.04 7.75 -6.58
N ASN A 182 4.59 8.54 -7.50
CA ASN A 182 4.39 9.98 -7.50
C ASN A 182 3.05 10.31 -8.18
N VAL A 183 2.02 10.58 -7.38
CA VAL A 183 0.71 11.02 -7.86
C VAL A 183 0.76 12.53 -8.09
N LYS A 184 0.31 12.99 -9.27
CA LYS A 184 0.30 14.42 -9.60
C LYS A 184 -0.74 15.17 -8.78
N ASP A 185 -0.50 16.47 -8.58
CA ASP A 185 -1.46 17.33 -7.89
C ASP A 185 -2.85 17.28 -8.54
N GLY A 186 -3.87 17.12 -7.73
CA GLY A 186 -5.26 16.98 -8.17
C GLY A 186 -5.66 15.61 -8.69
N ASP A 187 -4.73 14.64 -8.78
CA ASP A 187 -5.01 13.24 -9.10
C ASP A 187 -5.04 12.37 -7.83
N ARG A 188 -5.58 11.17 -7.94
CA ARG A 188 -5.60 10.15 -6.89
C ARG A 188 -5.40 8.78 -7.52
N LEU A 189 -4.80 7.88 -6.78
CA LEU A 189 -4.83 6.48 -7.19
C LEU A 189 -6.27 5.98 -7.18
N LEU A 190 -6.61 5.22 -8.21
CA LEU A 190 -7.86 4.49 -8.33
C LEU A 190 -7.72 3.08 -7.73
N THR A 191 -6.64 2.40 -8.12
CA THR A 191 -6.41 1.01 -7.71
C THR A 191 -4.95 0.64 -7.80
N VAL A 192 -4.60 -0.41 -7.05
CA VAL A 192 -3.29 -1.08 -7.08
C VAL A 192 -3.53 -2.56 -7.34
N LEU A 193 -2.80 -3.17 -8.25
CA LEU A 193 -2.98 -4.56 -8.69
C LEU A 193 -1.62 -5.26 -8.85
N PRO A 194 -1.50 -6.56 -8.55
CA PRO A 194 -0.35 -7.33 -8.99
C PRO A 194 -0.39 -7.48 -10.51
N ALA A 195 0.73 -7.34 -11.20
CA ALA A 195 0.81 -7.51 -12.65
C ALA A 195 0.79 -9.00 -12.98
N ALA A 196 -0.28 -9.49 -13.60
CA ALA A 196 -0.29 -10.81 -14.19
C ALA A 196 0.55 -10.84 -15.50
N SER A 197 1.17 -11.97 -15.80
CA SER A 197 2.27 -12.02 -16.77
C SER A 197 1.86 -11.86 -18.24
N ARG A 198 0.58 -11.83 -18.60
CA ARG A 198 0.11 -11.80 -20.00
C ARG A 198 -1.27 -11.20 -20.21
N ASP A 199 -1.85 -10.56 -19.23
CA ASP A 199 -3.19 -10.04 -19.35
C ASP A 199 -3.18 -8.64 -19.93
N ASP A 200 -4.25 -8.32 -20.69
CA ASP A 200 -4.50 -6.96 -21.11
C ASP A 200 -5.10 -6.15 -19.96
N LEU A 201 -4.82 -4.86 -19.93
CA LEU A 201 -5.51 -3.92 -19.07
C LEU A 201 -6.75 -3.36 -19.80
N LEU A 202 -7.87 -3.38 -19.12
CA LEU A 202 -9.09 -2.69 -19.51
C LEU A 202 -9.47 -1.65 -18.48
N LEU A 203 -9.73 -0.43 -18.94
CA LEU A 203 -10.16 0.69 -18.11
C LEU A 203 -11.52 1.20 -18.57
N PHE A 204 -12.31 1.68 -17.63
CA PHE A 204 -13.57 2.40 -17.90
C PHE A 204 -13.55 3.76 -17.23
N THR A 205 -14.10 4.76 -17.94
CA THR A 205 -14.35 6.09 -17.38
C THR A 205 -15.79 6.24 -16.92
N ARG A 206 -16.04 7.24 -16.10
CA ARG A 206 -17.40 7.59 -15.63
C ARG A 206 -18.32 7.95 -16.77
N SER A 207 -17.83 8.58 -17.82
CA SER A 207 -18.60 8.92 -19.04
C SER A 207 -18.83 7.73 -19.97
N GLY A 208 -18.39 6.51 -19.60
CA GLY A 208 -18.62 5.27 -20.36
C GLY A 208 -17.66 5.04 -21.51
N LEU A 209 -16.51 5.72 -21.52
CA LEU A 209 -15.40 5.38 -22.41
C LEU A 209 -14.62 4.19 -21.85
N CYS A 210 -14.04 3.38 -22.73
CA CYS A 210 -13.17 2.28 -22.32
C CYS A 210 -11.96 2.16 -23.26
N ILE A 211 -10.87 1.63 -22.72
CA ILE A 211 -9.67 1.32 -23.48
C ILE A 211 -9.09 -0.02 -23.03
N ARG A 212 -8.80 -0.91 -23.97
CA ARG A 212 -8.08 -2.16 -23.75
C ARG A 212 -6.70 -2.08 -24.41
N PHE A 213 -5.65 -2.38 -23.68
CA PHE A 213 -4.28 -2.39 -24.23
C PHE A 213 -3.42 -3.45 -23.53
N SER A 214 -2.33 -3.86 -24.19
CA SER A 214 -1.40 -4.85 -23.64
C SER A 214 -0.62 -4.28 -22.46
N LEU A 215 -0.53 -5.05 -21.37
CA LEU A 215 0.32 -4.77 -20.21
C LEU A 215 1.80 -4.59 -20.62
N ASP A 216 2.28 -5.28 -21.65
CA ASP A 216 3.65 -5.17 -22.16
C ASP A 216 3.99 -3.75 -22.65
N SER A 217 2.97 -2.95 -23.00
CA SER A 217 3.17 -1.55 -23.37
C SER A 217 3.49 -0.63 -22.19
N VAL A 218 3.36 -1.12 -20.94
CA VAL A 218 3.65 -0.37 -19.72
C VAL A 218 5.07 -0.68 -19.26
N PRO A 219 6.01 0.28 -19.36
CA PRO A 219 7.39 0.04 -18.95
C PRO A 219 7.49 -0.12 -17.43
N VAL A 220 8.40 -0.98 -16.98
CA VAL A 220 8.78 -1.06 -15.57
C VAL A 220 9.57 0.19 -15.21
N GLN A 221 9.19 0.85 -14.12
CA GLN A 221 9.78 2.10 -13.65
C GLN A 221 10.03 2.04 -12.15
N GLY A 222 11.03 2.77 -11.70
CA GLY A 222 11.36 2.88 -10.29
C GLY A 222 10.24 3.51 -9.46
N ARG A 223 10.29 3.31 -8.16
CA ARG A 223 9.23 3.66 -7.19
C ARG A 223 8.74 5.10 -7.26
N VAL A 224 9.62 6.08 -7.39
CA VAL A 224 9.28 7.53 -7.37
C VAL A 224 8.77 8.08 -8.71
N ALA A 225 8.69 7.25 -9.76
CA ALA A 225 8.16 7.69 -11.04
C ALA A 225 6.63 7.89 -10.97
N ALA A 226 6.12 8.80 -11.81
CA ALA A 226 4.67 9.07 -11.93
C ALA A 226 3.97 8.09 -12.89
N GLY A 227 4.71 7.24 -13.60
CA GLY A 227 4.15 6.34 -14.60
C GLY A 227 4.02 6.97 -15.99
N VAL A 228 3.21 6.34 -16.81
CA VAL A 228 2.91 6.74 -18.19
C VAL A 228 1.40 6.86 -18.37
N ARG A 229 0.96 7.63 -19.36
CA ARG A 229 -0.46 7.77 -19.63
C ARG A 229 -1.02 6.48 -20.23
N CYS A 230 -2.09 5.94 -19.65
CA CYS A 230 -2.79 4.79 -20.18
C CYS A 230 -4.00 5.20 -21.04
N MET A 231 -4.72 6.26 -20.66
CA MET A 231 -5.88 6.77 -21.36
C MET A 231 -5.88 8.31 -21.34
N GLN A 232 -6.38 8.95 -22.37
CA GLN A 232 -6.68 10.39 -22.38
C GLN A 232 -8.05 10.58 -21.75
N VAL A 233 -8.07 11.09 -20.53
CA VAL A 233 -9.30 11.40 -19.80
C VAL A 233 -9.64 12.87 -20.05
N GLU A 234 -10.88 13.16 -20.42
CA GLU A 234 -11.38 14.51 -20.67
C GLU A 234 -11.62 15.25 -19.35
N ASP A 235 -11.59 16.58 -19.38
CA ASP A 235 -11.87 17.40 -18.21
C ASP A 235 -13.25 17.09 -17.63
N GLY A 236 -13.32 16.83 -16.34
CA GLY A 236 -14.53 16.45 -15.65
C GLY A 236 -14.91 14.97 -15.71
N ASP A 237 -14.16 14.15 -16.47
CA ASP A 237 -14.27 12.69 -16.46
C ASP A 237 -13.16 12.08 -15.58
N GLU A 238 -13.32 10.82 -15.21
CA GLU A 238 -12.31 10.06 -14.47
C GLU A 238 -12.39 8.57 -14.80
N VAL A 239 -11.27 7.88 -14.67
CA VAL A 239 -11.26 6.42 -14.67
C VAL A 239 -11.92 5.94 -13.37
N ILE A 240 -12.91 5.07 -13.49
CA ILE A 240 -13.67 4.53 -12.35
C ILE A 240 -13.34 3.06 -12.06
N TRP A 241 -12.75 2.35 -13.04
CA TRP A 241 -12.38 0.95 -12.90
C TRP A 241 -11.23 0.59 -13.83
N CYS A 242 -10.35 -0.28 -13.36
CA CYS A 242 -9.32 -0.93 -14.14
C CYS A 242 -9.15 -2.37 -13.66
N GLY A 243 -9.01 -3.29 -14.60
CA GLY A 243 -8.71 -4.69 -14.33
C GLY A 243 -7.89 -5.33 -15.43
N GLN A 244 -7.26 -6.45 -15.06
CA GLN A 244 -6.59 -7.34 -16.00
C GLN A 244 -7.60 -8.37 -16.51
N LEU A 245 -7.62 -8.62 -17.79
CA LEU A 245 -8.63 -9.46 -18.43
C LEU A 245 -8.03 -10.58 -19.24
N GLN A 246 -8.69 -11.72 -19.18
CA GLN A 246 -8.55 -12.83 -20.13
C GLN A 246 -9.70 -12.81 -21.14
N ASP A 247 -9.51 -13.44 -22.29
CA ASP A 247 -10.49 -13.45 -23.37
C ASP A 247 -11.83 -14.12 -23.00
N SER A 248 -11.84 -14.96 -21.96
CA SER A 248 -13.05 -15.62 -21.43
C SER A 248 -13.86 -14.79 -20.44
N ASP A 249 -13.34 -13.64 -20.00
CA ASP A 249 -14.00 -12.85 -18.96
C ASP A 249 -15.25 -12.15 -19.45
N GLN A 250 -16.16 -11.92 -18.53
CA GLN A 250 -17.40 -11.20 -18.75
C GLN A 250 -17.45 -9.96 -17.85
N ILE A 251 -17.89 -8.86 -18.45
CA ILE A 251 -17.96 -7.56 -17.78
C ILE A 251 -19.42 -7.15 -17.69
N VAL A 252 -19.85 -6.78 -16.49
CA VAL A 252 -21.18 -6.19 -16.28
C VAL A 252 -21.00 -4.70 -15.98
N LEU A 253 -21.55 -3.88 -16.86
CA LEU A 253 -21.65 -2.44 -16.66
C LEU A 253 -23.01 -2.12 -16.06
N LEU A 254 -23.04 -1.36 -15.00
CA LEU A 254 -24.25 -0.91 -14.33
C LEU A 254 -24.24 0.62 -14.26
N THR A 255 -25.33 1.25 -14.66
CA THR A 255 -25.49 2.71 -14.54
C THR A 255 -26.12 3.08 -13.20
N ASP A 256 -25.99 4.34 -12.79
CA ASP A 256 -26.62 4.92 -11.62
C ASP A 256 -28.16 4.87 -11.65
N ARG A 257 -28.75 4.76 -12.85
CA ARG A 257 -30.21 4.58 -13.06
C ARG A 257 -30.65 3.13 -13.11
N GLY A 258 -29.75 2.17 -12.80
CA GLY A 258 -30.08 0.75 -12.73
C GLY A 258 -30.13 0.00 -14.07
N TYR A 259 -29.64 0.59 -15.18
CA TYR A 259 -29.50 -0.13 -16.43
C TYR A 259 -28.21 -0.97 -16.40
N ALA A 260 -28.33 -2.24 -16.79
CA ALA A 260 -27.20 -3.16 -16.83
C ALA A 260 -26.93 -3.66 -18.23
N LYS A 261 -25.66 -3.84 -18.59
CA LYS A 261 -25.23 -4.45 -19.83
C LYS A 261 -24.10 -5.44 -19.53
N ARG A 262 -24.21 -6.65 -20.05
CA ARG A 262 -23.16 -7.67 -20.00
C ARG A 262 -22.43 -7.71 -21.35
N LEU A 263 -21.10 -7.68 -21.31
CA LEU A 263 -20.20 -7.71 -22.44
C LEU A 263 -19.17 -8.83 -22.24
N LEU A 264 -18.66 -9.38 -23.33
CA LEU A 264 -17.51 -10.28 -23.29
C LEU A 264 -16.23 -9.45 -23.40
N SER A 265 -15.15 -9.91 -22.78
CA SER A 265 -13.85 -9.22 -22.87
C SER A 265 -13.36 -9.13 -24.32
N VAL A 266 -13.67 -10.11 -25.16
CA VAL A 266 -13.35 -10.12 -26.60
C VAL A 266 -14.07 -9.04 -27.41
N ASP A 267 -15.17 -8.48 -26.89
CA ASP A 267 -15.90 -7.38 -27.56
C ASP A 267 -15.12 -6.04 -27.48
N PHE A 268 -14.10 -5.96 -26.63
CA PHE A 268 -13.25 -4.79 -26.50
C PHE A 268 -11.98 -4.97 -27.34
N GLU A 269 -11.92 -4.32 -28.50
CA GLU A 269 -10.75 -4.36 -29.37
C GLU A 269 -9.52 -3.77 -28.66
N LYS A 270 -8.38 -4.44 -28.84
CA LYS A 270 -7.10 -3.98 -28.29
C LYS A 270 -6.64 -2.73 -29.05
N GLN A 271 -6.28 -1.70 -28.29
CA GLN A 271 -5.83 -0.41 -28.79
C GLN A 271 -4.39 -0.11 -28.33
N ASN A 272 -3.81 0.92 -28.90
CA ASN A 272 -2.58 1.48 -28.35
C ASN A 272 -2.89 2.26 -27.06
N ARG A 273 -2.02 2.14 -26.07
CA ARG A 273 -2.05 2.95 -24.85
C ARG A 273 -2.06 4.45 -25.20
N ASN A 274 -2.61 5.28 -24.31
CA ASN A 274 -2.71 6.75 -24.47
C ASN A 274 -3.73 7.19 -25.52
N GLY A 275 -4.69 6.31 -25.90
CA GLY A 275 -5.85 6.69 -26.74
C GLY A 275 -6.97 7.33 -25.91
N LYS A 276 -7.98 7.91 -26.60
CA LYS A 276 -9.22 8.39 -25.98
C LYS A 276 -10.17 7.25 -25.58
N GLY A 277 -9.93 6.04 -26.11
CA GLY A 277 -10.82 4.91 -25.93
C GLY A 277 -12.05 4.96 -26.84
N VAL A 278 -12.95 3.99 -26.64
CA VAL A 278 -14.22 3.87 -27.37
C VAL A 278 -15.39 3.86 -26.39
N LYS A 279 -16.59 4.20 -26.87
CA LYS A 279 -17.80 4.16 -26.03
C LYS A 279 -18.23 2.72 -25.79
N SER A 280 -18.30 2.33 -24.52
CA SER A 280 -18.85 1.05 -24.05
C SER A 280 -20.34 1.14 -23.70
N PHE A 281 -20.80 2.34 -23.35
CA PHE A 281 -22.17 2.60 -22.96
C PHE A 281 -22.64 3.97 -23.53
N TYR A 282 -23.92 4.05 -23.91
CA TYR A 282 -24.55 5.29 -24.37
C TYR A 282 -25.59 5.74 -23.35
N PHE A 283 -25.36 6.85 -22.71
CA PHE A 283 -26.16 7.36 -21.57
C PHE A 283 -27.35 8.25 -21.96
N ASN A 284 -27.74 8.33 -23.22
CA ASN A 284 -28.75 9.30 -23.71
C ASN A 284 -30.08 9.26 -22.94
N LYS A 285 -30.51 8.08 -22.48
CA LYS A 285 -31.74 7.88 -21.69
C LYS A 285 -31.55 6.97 -20.49
N ASN A 286 -30.43 6.31 -20.39
CA ASN A 286 -30.21 5.14 -19.53
C ASN A 286 -29.17 5.37 -18.43
N GLY A 287 -28.70 6.59 -18.24
CA GLY A 287 -27.72 6.92 -17.20
C GLY A 287 -27.25 8.35 -17.31
#